data_c3a1b9f82d992c0bf38a29abe43db39a
#
_entry.id   c3a1b9f82d992c0bf38a29abe43db39a
#
_cell.length_a   1.000
_cell.length_b   1.000
_cell.length_c   1.000
_cell.angle_alpha   90.00
_cell.angle_beta   90.00
_cell.angle_gamma   90.00
#
_symmetry.space_group_name_H-M   'P 1'
#
loop_
_entity.id
_entity.type
_entity.pdbx_description
1 polymer ?
#
loop_
_entity_poly.entity_id
_entity_poly.type
_entity_poly.pdbx_seq_one_letter_code
_entity_poly.pdbx_strand_id
1 'polypeptide(L)'
;MEDIYALSDAMILTKIGERLKMARLKQNITQQALAEESGVSLSSVKKIEKGEIGSFDSLLRLLRTLGKLDVLLPLVEEEQLSPSEYYELVNKASKAQRKRAAGKSVRKDNKEELAW
;
A
#
# COMPACT_ATOMS: atom_id res chain seq x y z
N MET A 1 17.38 15.75 -2.81
CA MET A 1 16.37 14.79 -2.38
C MET A 1 16.55 13.48 -3.11
N GLU A 2 16.49 12.39 -2.38
CA GLU A 2 16.66 11.08 -2.98
C GLU A 2 15.48 10.67 -3.83
N ASP A 3 15.79 10.04 -4.96
CA ASP A 3 14.74 9.48 -5.80
C ASP A 3 14.33 8.13 -5.21
N ILE A 4 13.09 8.01 -4.77
CA ILE A 4 12.62 6.80 -4.12
C ILE A 4 12.70 5.60 -5.06
N TYR A 5 12.62 5.81 -6.36
CA TYR A 5 12.71 4.71 -7.33
C TYR A 5 14.12 4.16 -7.43
N ALA A 6 15.11 4.89 -6.94
CA ALA A 6 16.49 4.40 -6.91
C ALA A 6 16.77 3.53 -5.69
N LEU A 7 15.84 3.47 -4.74
CA LEU A 7 16.02 2.68 -3.53
C LEU A 7 15.46 1.27 -3.73
N SER A 8 16.11 0.28 -3.13
CA SER A 8 15.57 -1.07 -3.12
C SER A 8 14.37 -1.13 -2.17
N ASP A 9 13.54 -2.13 -2.34
CA ASP A 9 12.41 -2.34 -1.44
C ASP A 9 12.89 -2.47 0.01
N ALA A 10 13.95 -3.23 0.22
CA ALA A 10 14.49 -3.42 1.57
C ALA A 10 14.92 -2.09 2.18
N MET A 11 15.54 -1.23 1.39
CA MET A 11 15.96 0.08 1.87
C MET A 11 14.76 0.95 2.22
N ILE A 12 13.71 0.91 1.40
CA ILE A 12 12.50 1.67 1.68
C ILE A 12 11.87 1.21 2.99
N LEU A 13 11.77 -0.10 3.18
CA LEU A 13 11.20 -0.65 4.40
C LEU A 13 12.00 -0.25 5.64
N THR A 14 13.33 -0.29 5.50
CA THR A 14 14.20 0.12 6.60
C THR A 14 13.99 1.59 6.96
N LYS A 15 13.89 2.44 5.94
CA LYS A 15 13.68 3.86 6.18
C LYS A 15 12.33 4.13 6.81
N ILE A 16 11.30 3.39 6.40
CA ILE A 16 9.98 3.52 7.03
C ILE A 16 10.06 3.17 8.50
N GLY A 17 10.74 2.05 8.81
CA GLY A 17 10.91 1.64 10.20
C GLY A 17 11.62 2.68 11.04
N GLU A 18 12.68 3.26 10.48
CA GLU A 18 13.43 4.31 11.17
C GLU A 18 12.58 5.54 11.43
N ARG A 19 11.77 5.93 10.45
CA ARG A 19 10.90 7.09 10.61
C ARG A 19 9.84 6.86 11.67
N LEU A 20 9.31 5.64 11.74
CA LEU A 20 8.35 5.30 12.79
C LEU A 20 9.00 5.37 14.17
N LYS A 21 10.20 4.83 14.28
CA LYS A 21 10.93 4.88 15.52
C LYS A 21 11.18 6.32 15.96
N MET A 22 11.60 7.16 15.02
CA MET A 22 11.85 8.57 15.35
C MET A 22 10.56 9.27 15.78
N ALA A 23 9.43 8.98 15.12
CA ALA A 23 8.17 9.57 15.52
C ALA A 23 7.79 9.16 16.94
N ARG A 24 8.00 7.89 17.25
CA ARG A 24 7.74 7.37 18.59
C ARG A 24 8.61 8.07 19.64
N LEU A 25 9.90 8.16 19.36
CA LEU A 25 10.84 8.79 20.29
C LEU A 25 10.53 10.26 20.50
N LYS A 26 10.13 10.95 19.44
CA LYS A 26 9.77 12.36 19.58
C LYS A 26 8.55 12.57 20.46
N GLN A 27 7.67 11.59 20.52
CA GLN A 27 6.48 11.65 21.35
C GLN A 27 6.73 11.06 22.74
N ASN A 28 7.96 10.63 23.00
CA ASN A 28 8.34 10.10 24.32
C ASN A 28 7.57 8.83 24.67
N ILE A 29 7.33 7.99 23.68
CA ILE A 29 6.57 6.75 23.87
C ILE A 29 7.52 5.56 23.80
N THR A 30 7.38 4.60 24.73
CA THR A 30 8.15 3.38 24.69
C THR A 30 7.55 2.43 23.65
N GLN A 31 8.33 1.44 23.22
CA GLN A 31 7.81 0.41 22.33
C GLN A 31 6.64 -0.34 22.96
N GLN A 32 6.75 -0.60 24.28
CA GLN A 32 5.69 -1.29 25.00
C GLN A 32 4.40 -0.47 24.99
N ALA A 33 4.49 0.82 25.27
CA ALA A 33 3.32 1.70 25.27
C ALA A 33 2.69 1.76 23.88
N LEU A 34 3.53 1.87 22.86
CA LEU A 34 3.02 1.89 21.49
C LEU A 34 2.30 0.60 21.15
N ALA A 35 2.87 -0.54 21.55
CA ALA A 35 2.23 -1.82 21.32
C ALA A 35 0.85 -1.89 21.98
N GLU A 36 0.77 -1.44 23.21
CA GLU A 36 -0.49 -1.48 23.96
C GLU A 36 -1.54 -0.56 23.34
N GLU A 37 -1.15 0.64 22.97
CA GLU A 37 -2.10 1.61 22.42
C GLU A 37 -2.56 1.24 21.01
N SER A 38 -1.67 0.64 20.22
CA SER A 38 -1.99 0.33 18.84
C SER A 38 -2.66 -1.03 18.67
N GLY A 39 -2.55 -1.90 19.67
CA GLY A 39 -3.03 -3.26 19.53
C GLY A 39 -2.12 -4.15 18.70
N VAL A 40 -0.89 -3.70 18.47
CA VAL A 40 0.12 -4.47 17.75
C VAL A 40 1.05 -5.08 18.79
N SER A 41 1.47 -6.34 18.60
CA SER A 41 2.33 -6.99 19.58
C SER A 41 3.67 -6.28 19.70
N LEU A 42 4.29 -6.38 20.87
CA LEU A 42 5.59 -5.75 21.09
C LEU A 42 6.63 -6.30 20.11
N SER A 43 6.60 -7.59 19.85
CA SER A 43 7.57 -8.18 18.91
C SER A 43 7.36 -7.64 17.51
N SER A 44 6.12 -7.39 17.11
CA SER A 44 5.82 -6.79 15.81
C SER A 44 6.30 -5.34 15.75
N VAL A 45 6.11 -4.57 16.83
CA VAL A 45 6.60 -3.19 16.88
C VAL A 45 8.12 -3.18 16.67
N LYS A 46 8.82 -4.06 17.37
CA LYS A 46 10.27 -4.12 17.27
C LYS A 46 10.73 -4.48 15.85
N LYS A 47 10.03 -5.42 15.22
CA LYS A 47 10.37 -5.83 13.86
C LYS A 47 10.10 -4.72 12.86
N ILE A 48 8.96 -4.07 12.99
CA ILE A 48 8.59 -2.99 12.07
C ILE A 48 9.60 -1.84 12.15
N GLU A 49 10.05 -1.51 13.34
CA GLU A 49 11.04 -0.43 13.50
C GLU A 49 12.39 -0.80 12.89
N LYS A 50 12.64 -2.09 12.69
CA LYS A 50 13.84 -2.55 12.01
C LYS A 50 13.66 -2.68 10.50
N GLY A 51 12.45 -2.43 10.01
CA GLY A 51 12.16 -2.54 8.59
C GLY A 51 11.58 -3.88 8.20
N GLU A 52 11.28 -4.76 9.15
CA GLU A 52 10.66 -6.05 8.88
C GLU A 52 9.15 -5.90 8.99
N ILE A 53 8.55 -5.38 7.94
CA ILE A 53 7.14 -5.06 7.93
C ILE A 53 6.40 -6.18 7.20
N GLY A 54 5.86 -7.12 7.99
CA GLY A 54 5.17 -8.26 7.41
C GLY A 54 3.69 -8.03 7.19
N SER A 55 3.12 -7.02 7.82
CA SER A 55 1.68 -6.77 7.73
C SER A 55 1.44 -5.28 7.58
N PHE A 56 0.78 -4.91 6.47
CA PHE A 56 0.42 -3.53 6.24
C PHE A 56 -0.63 -3.07 7.27
N ASP A 57 -1.47 -4.00 7.69
CA ASP A 57 -2.48 -3.71 8.70
C ASP A 57 -1.84 -3.25 10.01
N SER A 58 -0.78 -3.94 10.43
CA SER A 58 -0.06 -3.54 11.64
C SER A 58 0.58 -2.18 11.46
N LEU A 59 1.15 -1.92 10.29
CA LEU A 59 1.74 -0.62 9.98
C LEU A 59 0.70 0.48 10.08
N LEU A 60 -0.50 0.23 9.55
CA LEU A 60 -1.60 1.19 9.64
C LEU A 60 -1.91 1.55 11.07
N ARG A 61 -1.97 0.54 11.94
CA ARG A 61 -2.29 0.77 13.34
C ARG A 61 -1.24 1.63 14.03
N LEU A 62 0.03 1.37 13.72
CA LEU A 62 1.11 2.19 14.28
C LEU A 62 1.03 3.62 13.79
N LEU A 63 0.79 3.81 12.50
CA LEU A 63 0.67 5.15 11.94
C LEU A 63 -0.49 5.91 12.59
N ARG A 64 -1.61 5.23 12.80
CA ARG A 64 -2.77 5.85 13.44
C ARG A 64 -2.43 6.28 14.86
N THR A 65 -1.81 5.40 15.62
CA THR A 65 -1.48 5.67 17.01
C THR A 65 -0.48 6.82 17.14
N LEU A 66 0.46 6.90 16.20
CA LEU A 66 1.46 7.96 16.20
C LEU A 66 0.98 9.26 15.58
N GLY A 67 -0.26 9.28 15.05
CA GLY A 67 -0.79 10.47 14.42
C GLY A 67 -0.18 10.78 13.07
N LYS A 68 0.23 9.73 12.34
CA LYS A 68 0.91 9.89 11.06
C LYS A 68 0.14 9.29 9.89
N LEU A 69 -1.15 9.06 10.04
CA LEU A 69 -1.95 8.48 8.97
C LEU A 69 -2.01 9.35 7.72
N ASP A 70 -1.80 10.64 7.88
CA ASP A 70 -1.88 11.56 6.74
C ASP A 70 -0.83 11.26 5.67
N VAL A 71 0.23 10.52 5.99
CA VAL A 71 1.21 10.13 4.96
C VAL A 71 0.58 9.21 3.92
N LEU A 72 -0.54 8.57 4.26
CA LEU A 72 -1.24 7.68 3.34
C LEU A 72 -2.36 8.37 2.59
N LEU A 73 -2.55 9.67 2.82
CA LEU A 73 -3.65 10.41 2.20
C LEU A 73 -3.69 10.25 0.69
N PRO A 74 -2.57 10.35 -0.02
CA PRO A 74 -2.62 10.19 -1.48
C PRO A 74 -3.14 8.82 -1.95
N LEU A 75 -3.07 7.82 -1.09
CA LEU A 75 -3.55 6.47 -1.44
C LEU A 75 -5.05 6.31 -1.25
N VAL A 76 -5.66 7.10 -0.38
CA VAL A 76 -7.08 6.96 -0.08
C VAL A 76 -7.92 8.09 -0.65
N GLU A 77 -7.28 9.16 -1.06
CA GLU A 77 -7.96 10.32 -1.63
C GLU A 77 -8.46 9.99 -3.02
N GLU A 78 -9.71 10.34 -3.29
CA GLU A 78 -10.28 10.12 -4.60
C GLU A 78 -9.81 11.20 -5.56
N GLU A 79 -9.36 10.78 -6.73
CA GLU A 79 -8.97 11.72 -7.75
C GLU A 79 -10.19 12.41 -8.32
N GLN A 80 -10.10 13.75 -8.44
CA GLN A 80 -11.17 14.51 -9.05
C GLN A 80 -10.94 14.54 -10.56
N LEU A 81 -11.64 13.69 -11.27
CA LEU A 81 -11.52 13.61 -12.72
C LEU A 81 -12.66 14.38 -13.37
N SER A 82 -12.35 15.11 -14.44
CA SER A 82 -13.40 15.71 -15.26
C SER A 82 -14.16 14.58 -15.96
N PRO A 83 -15.41 14.85 -16.41
CA PRO A 83 -16.17 13.81 -17.12
C PRO A 83 -15.44 13.25 -18.32
N SER A 84 -14.72 14.09 -19.07
CA SER A 84 -14.01 13.60 -20.23
C SER A 84 -12.80 12.76 -19.85
N GLU A 85 -12.10 13.14 -18.80
CA GLU A 85 -10.98 12.33 -18.32
C GLU A 85 -11.43 10.96 -17.86
N TYR A 86 -12.54 10.93 -17.13
CA TYR A 86 -13.10 9.68 -16.66
C TYR A 86 -13.51 8.79 -17.82
N TYR A 87 -14.17 9.39 -18.81
CA TYR A 87 -14.60 8.67 -19.99
C TYR A 87 -13.41 8.06 -20.73
N GLU A 88 -12.35 8.81 -20.90
CA GLU A 88 -11.15 8.31 -21.57
C GLU A 88 -10.52 7.13 -20.85
N LEU A 89 -10.44 7.20 -19.53
CA LEU A 89 -9.88 6.11 -18.75
C LEU A 89 -10.70 4.83 -18.88
N VAL A 90 -12.02 4.96 -18.81
CA VAL A 90 -12.91 3.82 -18.94
C VAL A 90 -12.79 3.21 -20.33
N ASN A 91 -12.73 4.04 -21.36
CA ASN A 91 -12.56 3.57 -22.72
C ASN A 91 -11.26 2.82 -22.92
N LYS A 92 -10.18 3.33 -22.39
CA LYS A 92 -8.88 2.67 -22.48
C LYS A 92 -8.91 1.30 -21.85
N ALA A 93 -9.48 1.23 -20.66
CA ALA A 93 -9.57 -0.04 -19.94
C ALA A 93 -10.44 -1.03 -20.73
N SER A 94 -11.54 -0.56 -21.29
CA SER A 94 -12.42 -1.40 -22.09
C SER A 94 -11.71 -1.96 -23.31
N LYS A 95 -10.98 -1.12 -24.02
CA LYS A 95 -10.26 -1.56 -25.21
C LYS A 95 -9.19 -2.58 -24.87
N ALA A 96 -8.46 -2.36 -23.79
CA ALA A 96 -7.44 -3.30 -23.37
C ALA A 96 -8.05 -4.65 -23.02
N GLN A 97 -9.19 -4.63 -22.35
CA GLN A 97 -9.88 -5.85 -21.99
C GLN A 97 -10.39 -6.61 -23.19
N ARG A 98 -10.93 -5.89 -24.17
CA ARG A 98 -11.43 -6.51 -25.37
C ARG A 98 -10.33 -7.19 -26.15
N LYS A 99 -9.16 -6.58 -26.24
CA LYS A 99 -8.02 -7.19 -26.91
C LYS A 99 -7.61 -8.48 -26.24
N ARG A 100 -7.56 -8.49 -24.93
CA ARG A 100 -7.20 -9.71 -24.20
C ARG A 100 -8.25 -10.80 -24.36
N ALA A 101 -9.50 -10.43 -24.30
CA ALA A 101 -10.58 -11.38 -24.47
C ALA A 101 -10.57 -12.02 -25.85
N ALA A 102 -10.33 -11.22 -26.87
CA ALA A 102 -10.27 -11.73 -28.22
C ALA A 102 -9.12 -12.73 -28.39
N GLY A 103 -7.97 -12.42 -27.83
CA GLY A 103 -6.83 -13.33 -27.87
C GLY A 103 -7.12 -14.63 -27.16
N LYS A 104 -7.75 -14.54 -26.02
CA LYS A 104 -8.09 -15.73 -25.26
C LYS A 104 -9.15 -16.58 -25.95
N SER A 105 -10.13 -15.93 -26.53
CA SER A 105 -11.18 -16.64 -27.25
C SER A 105 -10.63 -17.48 -28.38
N VAL A 106 -9.74 -16.91 -29.14
CA VAL A 106 -9.14 -17.64 -30.25
C VAL A 106 -8.41 -18.86 -29.74
N ARG A 107 -7.67 -18.73 -28.70
CA ARG A 107 -6.93 -19.82 -28.13
C ARG A 107 -7.83 -20.87 -27.53
N LYS A 108 -8.87 -20.47 -26.84
CA LYS A 108 -9.72 -21.30 -26.08
C LYS A 108 -10.61 -22.18 -26.89
N ASP A 109 -11.31 -21.55 -27.73
CA ASP A 109 -12.16 -22.34 -28.50
C ASP A 109 -12.75 -23.47 -27.81
N ASN A 110 -12.91 -23.59 -27.24
CA ASN A 110 -13.46 -24.20 -26.58
C ASN A 110 -13.91 -24.32 -25.55
N LYS A 111 -14.01 -24.19 -24.99
CA LYS A 111 -14.51 -24.15 -24.04
C LYS A 111 -14.96 -23.97 -23.21
N GLU A 112 -14.84 -23.88 -23.02
CA GLU A 112 -15.31 -23.54 -22.11
C GLU A 112 -15.67 -22.90 -21.69
N GLU A 113 -15.48 -22.45 -21.94
CA GLU A 113 -15.79 -21.67 -21.47
C GLU A 113 -16.75 -21.35 -21.25
N LEU A 114 -17.12 -21.53 -21.64
CA LEU A 114 -18.08 -21.27 -21.40
C LEU A 114 -18.79 -21.58 -20.63
N ALA A 115 -18.67 -21.97 -20.89
CA ALA A 115 -19.35 -22.47 -20.08
C ALA A 115 -19.65 -21.75 -18.95
N TRP A 116 -20.01 -21.54 -18.59
CA TRP A 116 -20.37 -20.99 -17.54
C TRP A 116 -21.13 -20.11 -17.43
#